data_01a37b1475ab8470b3fad1ba310c1765
#
_entry.id   01a37b1475ab8470b3fad1ba310c1765
#
_cell.length_a   1.000
_cell.length_b   1.000
_cell.length_c   1.000
_cell.angle_alpha   90.00
_cell.angle_beta   90.00
_cell.angle_gamma   90.00
#
_symmetry.space_group_name_H-M   'P 1'
#
loop_
_entity.id
_entity.type
_entity.pdbx_description
1 polymer ?
#
loop_
_entity_poly.entity_id
_entity_poly.type
_entity_poly.pdbx_seq_one_letter_code
_entity_poly.pdbx_strand_id
1 'polypeptide(L)'
;VPTDLEALVNDYTSYINRFYKIAIKEMYRYRIPASITLAQGILESGSGKSDLATVANNHFGIKCTSDYVGEKFLKDDDIKDDCFRVYSDAEASYRDHSLFLVNRPRYSFLFNYGVDYHAWAIGLKTAGYATNPNYPQLLIDVIEQNQLYEYDRFPERYVLHEDEQLEIVKRAFGNRVFSTETNE
;
A
#
# COMPACT_ATOMS: atom_id res chain seq x y z
N VAL A 1 11.86 -25.00 -18.26
CA VAL A 1 11.94 -23.53 -18.20
C VAL A 1 10.51 -23.03 -17.94
N PRO A 2 10.28 -22.25 -16.87
CA PRO A 2 8.95 -21.70 -16.60
C PRO A 2 8.47 -20.86 -17.78
N THR A 3 7.17 -20.90 -18.07
CA THR A 3 6.56 -19.97 -19.02
C THR A 3 6.59 -18.56 -18.44
N ASP A 4 6.49 -17.53 -19.27
CA ASP A 4 6.43 -16.13 -18.82
C ASP A 4 5.29 -15.92 -17.80
N LEU A 5 4.17 -16.62 -17.98
CA LEU A 5 3.03 -16.58 -17.06
C LEU A 5 3.36 -17.24 -15.71
N GLU A 6 4.02 -18.38 -15.71
CA GLU A 6 4.45 -19.04 -14.46
C GLU A 6 5.44 -18.19 -13.69
N ALA A 7 6.38 -17.55 -14.38
CA ALA A 7 7.33 -16.62 -13.79
C ALA A 7 6.60 -15.43 -13.14
N LEU A 8 5.62 -14.85 -13.81
CA LEU A 8 4.82 -13.74 -13.30
C LEU A 8 4.01 -14.14 -12.05
N VAL A 9 3.37 -15.30 -12.07
CA VAL A 9 2.63 -15.84 -10.91
C VAL A 9 3.55 -16.06 -9.72
N ASN A 10 4.74 -16.60 -9.95
CA ASN A 10 5.75 -16.80 -8.92
C ASN A 10 6.25 -15.48 -8.34
N ASP A 11 6.42 -14.44 -9.16
CA ASP A 11 6.80 -13.10 -8.74
C ASP A 11 5.74 -12.46 -7.85
N TYR A 12 4.47 -12.56 -8.22
CA TYR A 12 3.36 -12.08 -7.39
C TYR A 12 3.31 -12.78 -6.04
N THR A 13 3.38 -14.11 -6.04
CA THR A 13 3.36 -14.92 -4.81
C THR A 13 4.52 -14.58 -3.90
N SER A 14 5.72 -14.46 -4.44
CA SER A 14 6.92 -14.07 -3.68
C SER A 14 6.78 -12.69 -3.05
N TYR A 15 6.31 -11.70 -3.82
CA TYR A 15 6.09 -10.35 -3.31
C TYR A 15 5.04 -10.32 -2.19
N ILE A 16 3.91 -10.97 -2.41
CA ILE A 16 2.81 -11.04 -1.43
C ILE A 16 3.29 -11.68 -0.13
N ASN A 17 4.01 -12.80 -0.21
CA ASN A 17 4.53 -13.51 0.97
C ASN A 17 5.52 -12.65 1.79
N ARG A 18 6.25 -11.77 1.13
CA ARG A 18 7.20 -10.86 1.79
C ARG A 18 6.53 -9.68 2.49
N PHE A 19 5.44 -9.16 1.93
CA PHE A 19 4.92 -7.85 2.31
C PHE A 19 3.48 -7.82 2.86
N TYR A 20 2.74 -8.94 2.83
CA TYR A 20 1.35 -8.94 3.29
C TYR A 20 1.19 -8.52 4.74
N LYS A 21 2.11 -8.89 5.61
CA LYS A 21 2.06 -8.51 7.03
C LYS A 21 2.20 -7.01 7.23
N ILE A 22 3.10 -6.39 6.48
CA ILE A 22 3.30 -4.93 6.51
C ILE A 22 2.03 -4.24 5.99
N ALA A 23 1.46 -4.72 4.89
CA ALA A 23 0.24 -4.15 4.32
C ALA A 23 -0.95 -4.23 5.30
N ILE A 24 -1.08 -5.34 6.02
CA ILE A 24 -2.10 -5.50 7.07
C ILE A 24 -1.86 -4.53 8.23
N LYS A 25 -0.63 -4.38 8.70
CA LYS A 25 -0.29 -3.40 9.74
C LYS A 25 -0.67 -1.98 9.32
N GLU A 26 -0.35 -1.59 8.10
CA GLU A 26 -0.70 -0.28 7.57
C GLU A 26 -2.22 -0.10 7.43
N MET A 27 -2.96 -1.14 7.05
CA MET A 27 -4.42 -1.13 7.02
C MET A 27 -5.02 -0.81 8.40
N TYR A 28 -4.56 -1.46 9.44
CA TYR A 28 -5.05 -1.21 10.80
C TYR A 28 -4.71 0.18 11.30
N ARG A 29 -3.53 0.70 10.95
CA ARG A 29 -3.10 2.02 11.37
C ARG A 29 -3.83 3.15 10.63
N TYR A 30 -4.03 2.98 9.33
CA TYR A 30 -4.43 4.07 8.43
C TYR A 30 -5.70 3.80 7.64
N ARG A 31 -6.32 2.63 7.78
CA ARG A 31 -7.57 2.25 7.11
C ARG A 31 -7.49 2.15 5.59
N ILE A 32 -6.31 1.95 5.04
CA ILE A 32 -6.13 1.66 3.62
C ILE A 32 -6.25 0.15 3.45
N PRO A 33 -7.11 -0.37 2.57
CA PRO A 33 -7.21 -1.82 2.37
C PRO A 33 -5.84 -2.45 2.05
N ALA A 34 -5.49 -3.53 2.74
CA ALA A 34 -4.23 -4.25 2.49
C ALA A 34 -4.13 -4.71 1.04
N SER A 35 -5.25 -5.10 0.44
CA SER A 35 -5.34 -5.46 -0.98
C SER A 35 -4.89 -4.32 -1.90
N ILE A 36 -5.32 -3.10 -1.64
CA ILE A 36 -4.94 -1.91 -2.41
C ILE A 36 -3.45 -1.63 -2.24
N THR A 37 -2.95 -1.62 -1.01
CA THR A 37 -1.53 -1.37 -0.75
C THR A 37 -0.63 -2.41 -1.44
N LEU A 38 -0.98 -3.71 -1.34
CA LEU A 38 -0.23 -4.77 -2.02
C LEU A 38 -0.28 -4.65 -3.53
N ALA A 39 -1.45 -4.41 -4.11
CA ALA A 39 -1.61 -4.26 -5.56
C ALA A 39 -0.82 -3.07 -6.10
N GLN A 40 -0.87 -1.93 -5.42
CA GLN A 40 -0.05 -0.77 -5.78
C GLN A 40 1.45 -1.08 -5.68
N GLY A 41 1.88 -1.73 -4.60
CA GLY A 41 3.27 -2.14 -4.44
C GLY A 41 3.75 -3.08 -5.55
N ILE A 42 2.94 -4.05 -5.94
CA ILE A 42 3.23 -4.95 -7.06
C ILE A 42 3.40 -4.18 -8.37
N LEU A 43 2.44 -3.34 -8.71
CA LEU A 43 2.45 -2.61 -9.98
C LEU A 43 3.57 -1.57 -10.06
N GLU A 44 3.78 -0.80 -9.00
CA GLU A 44 4.75 0.30 -8.99
C GLU A 44 6.21 -0.19 -8.89
N SER A 45 6.44 -1.35 -8.28
CA SER A 45 7.79 -1.87 -8.05
C SER A 45 8.19 -3.02 -9.00
N GLY A 46 7.32 -3.40 -9.94
CA GLY A 46 7.55 -4.59 -10.74
C GLY A 46 7.74 -5.83 -9.86
N SER A 47 6.84 -6.05 -8.90
CA SER A 47 6.93 -7.13 -7.91
C SER A 47 8.21 -7.07 -7.05
N GLY A 48 8.67 -5.85 -6.74
CA GLY A 48 9.86 -5.60 -5.93
C GLY A 48 11.19 -5.74 -6.66
N LYS A 49 11.18 -5.89 -7.99
CA LYS A 49 12.39 -6.14 -8.79
C LYS A 49 13.00 -4.89 -9.40
N SER A 50 12.27 -3.77 -9.44
CA SER A 50 12.80 -2.52 -9.99
C SER A 50 14.03 -2.02 -9.21
N ASP A 51 14.88 -1.25 -9.86
CA ASP A 51 16.02 -0.60 -9.19
C ASP A 51 15.54 0.30 -8.04
N LEU A 52 14.43 0.99 -8.23
CA LEU A 52 13.86 1.85 -7.22
C LEU A 52 13.45 1.07 -5.96
N ALA A 53 12.90 -0.13 -6.12
CA ALA A 53 12.56 -1.01 -5.00
C ALA A 53 13.79 -1.67 -4.37
N THR A 54 14.73 -2.16 -5.16
CA THR A 54 15.89 -2.93 -4.68
C THR A 54 17.00 -2.05 -4.10
N VAL A 55 17.25 -0.89 -4.67
CA VAL A 55 18.31 0.03 -4.26
C VAL A 55 17.79 1.07 -3.27
N ALA A 56 16.66 1.68 -3.57
CA ALA A 56 16.10 2.76 -2.75
C ALA A 56 15.03 2.31 -1.74
N ASN A 57 14.66 1.03 -1.70
CA ASN A 57 13.54 0.50 -0.93
C ASN A 57 12.21 1.26 -1.18
N ASN A 58 12.07 1.88 -2.33
CA ASN A 58 10.92 2.69 -2.71
C ASN A 58 9.98 1.85 -3.57
N HIS A 59 8.96 1.27 -2.95
CA HIS A 59 8.02 0.34 -3.59
C HIS A 59 6.87 1.03 -4.33
N PHE A 60 6.64 2.30 -4.08
CA PHE A 60 5.47 3.02 -4.60
C PHE A 60 5.84 4.18 -5.52
N GLY A 61 7.12 4.35 -5.82
CA GLY A 61 7.58 5.43 -6.70
C GLY A 61 7.33 6.82 -6.12
N ILE A 62 7.46 7.00 -4.81
CA ILE A 62 7.23 8.28 -4.17
C ILE A 62 8.38 9.22 -4.47
N LYS A 63 8.04 10.35 -5.10
CA LYS A 63 8.99 11.39 -5.48
C LYS A 63 9.36 12.29 -4.30
N CYS A 64 10.52 12.93 -4.42
CA CYS A 64 10.92 13.99 -3.49
C CYS A 64 9.97 15.18 -3.62
N THR A 65 9.58 15.74 -2.49
CA THR A 65 8.98 17.07 -2.44
C THR A 65 10.08 18.13 -2.29
N SER A 66 9.76 19.41 -2.49
CA SER A 66 10.74 20.51 -2.38
C SER A 66 11.36 20.61 -0.98
N ASP A 67 10.66 20.14 0.05
CA ASP A 67 11.09 20.13 1.46
C ASP A 67 11.71 18.80 1.90
N TYR A 68 11.86 17.83 0.98
CA TYR A 68 12.45 16.53 1.31
C TYR A 68 13.96 16.65 1.56
N VAL A 69 14.41 16.18 2.72
CA VAL A 69 15.81 16.27 3.19
C VAL A 69 16.53 14.92 3.30
N GLY A 70 15.87 13.81 2.98
CA GLY A 70 16.44 12.46 3.01
C GLY A 70 17.36 12.18 1.83
N GLU A 71 17.86 10.95 1.77
CA GLU A 71 18.63 10.46 0.62
C GLU A 71 17.76 10.45 -0.64
N LYS A 72 18.40 10.65 -1.78
CA LYS A 72 17.73 10.79 -3.08
C LYS A 72 18.23 9.74 -4.05
N PHE A 73 17.32 9.17 -4.81
CA PHE A 73 17.57 8.30 -5.95
C PHE A 73 17.13 9.03 -7.21
N LEU A 74 18.05 9.28 -8.14
CA LEU A 74 17.76 9.96 -9.39
C LEU A 74 17.52 8.95 -10.50
N LYS A 75 16.44 9.10 -11.22
CA LYS A 75 16.04 8.22 -12.32
C LYS A 75 15.22 9.04 -13.32
N ASP A 76 15.41 8.76 -14.61
CA ASP A 76 14.55 9.34 -15.65
C ASP A 76 13.13 8.77 -15.53
N ASP A 77 12.16 9.66 -15.44
CA ASP A 77 10.74 9.34 -15.38
C ASP A 77 9.97 10.42 -16.16
N ASP A 78 9.10 11.20 -15.52
CA ASP A 78 8.39 12.32 -16.16
C ASP A 78 9.37 13.40 -16.66
N ILE A 79 10.46 13.57 -15.93
CA ILE A 79 11.59 14.43 -16.31
C ILE A 79 12.90 13.66 -16.21
N LYS A 80 13.94 14.18 -16.87
CA LYS A 80 15.29 13.65 -16.73
C LYS A 80 15.78 13.85 -15.29
N ASP A 81 16.46 12.83 -14.73
CA ASP A 81 16.97 12.83 -13.36
C ASP A 81 15.90 13.17 -12.31
N ASP A 82 14.70 12.63 -12.48
CA ASP A 82 13.61 12.81 -11.53
C ASP A 82 13.96 12.25 -10.15
N CYS A 83 13.56 12.94 -9.10
CA CYS A 83 13.98 12.63 -7.74
C CYS A 83 12.99 11.74 -7.03
N PHE A 84 13.48 10.57 -6.57
CA PHE A 84 12.73 9.65 -5.75
C PHE A 84 13.32 9.54 -4.34
N ARG A 85 12.46 9.32 -3.35
CA ARG A 85 12.85 9.13 -1.96
C ARG A 85 13.56 7.80 -1.77
N VAL A 86 14.57 7.77 -0.89
CA VAL A 86 15.24 6.56 -0.44
C VAL A 86 14.80 6.25 0.98
N TYR A 87 14.46 4.98 1.23
CA TYR A 87 14.03 4.50 2.54
C TYR A 87 15.05 3.53 3.12
N SER A 88 15.09 3.43 4.45
CA SER A 88 15.96 2.50 5.17
C SER A 88 15.58 1.02 4.94
N ASP A 89 14.30 0.76 4.73
CA ASP A 89 13.73 -0.56 4.47
C ASP A 89 12.37 -0.44 3.74
N ALA A 90 11.82 -1.58 3.35
CA ALA A 90 10.53 -1.63 2.68
C ALA A 90 9.38 -1.17 3.61
N GLU A 91 9.45 -1.45 4.91
CA GLU A 91 8.42 -1.04 5.88
C GLU A 91 8.29 0.48 5.95
N ALA A 92 9.41 1.20 5.92
CA ALA A 92 9.42 2.67 5.85
C ALA A 92 8.75 3.19 4.58
N SER A 93 8.95 2.52 3.45
CA SER A 93 8.28 2.84 2.18
C SER A 93 6.76 2.64 2.27
N TYR A 94 6.32 1.53 2.83
CA TYR A 94 4.90 1.24 3.06
C TYR A 94 4.25 2.27 4.00
N ARG A 95 4.96 2.66 5.06
CA ARG A 95 4.50 3.72 5.96
C ARG A 95 4.35 5.05 5.24
N ASP A 96 5.32 5.45 4.45
CA ASP A 96 5.28 6.72 3.72
C ASP A 96 4.19 6.73 2.64
N HIS A 97 3.91 5.58 2.01
CA HIS A 97 2.75 5.42 1.13
C HIS A 97 1.43 5.67 1.87
N SER A 98 1.26 5.11 3.07
CA SER A 98 0.08 5.37 3.88
C SER A 98 -0.06 6.86 4.23
N LEU A 99 1.02 7.48 4.68
CA LEU A 99 1.05 8.92 4.98
C LEU A 99 0.79 9.78 3.75
N PHE A 100 1.28 9.37 2.59
CA PHE A 100 1.00 10.03 1.31
C PHE A 100 -0.49 10.13 1.04
N LEU A 101 -1.24 9.05 1.24
CA LEU A 101 -2.68 9.03 1.02
C LEU A 101 -3.46 9.75 2.14
N VAL A 102 -3.05 9.59 3.40
CA VAL A 102 -3.72 10.19 4.55
C VAL A 102 -3.58 11.71 4.58
N ASN A 103 -2.40 12.22 4.24
CA ASN A 103 -2.07 13.64 4.43
C ASN A 103 -2.46 14.54 3.26
N ARG A 104 -2.84 13.98 2.11
CA ARG A 104 -3.24 14.77 0.95
C ARG A 104 -4.75 14.85 0.83
N PRO A 105 -5.35 16.06 0.94
CA PRO A 105 -6.81 16.23 0.93
C PRO A 105 -7.52 15.61 -0.27
N ARG A 106 -6.86 15.55 -1.42
CA ARG A 106 -7.43 14.96 -2.65
C ARG A 106 -7.78 13.48 -2.53
N TYR A 107 -7.18 12.76 -1.56
CA TYR A 107 -7.46 11.35 -1.29
C TYR A 107 -8.43 11.12 -0.12
N SER A 108 -8.86 12.15 0.57
CA SER A 108 -9.65 12.02 1.80
C SER A 108 -10.96 11.26 1.61
N PHE A 109 -11.61 11.39 0.46
CA PHE A 109 -12.89 10.71 0.17
C PHE A 109 -12.75 9.19 0.07
N LEU A 110 -11.56 8.66 -0.24
CA LEU A 110 -11.30 7.23 -0.34
C LEU A 110 -11.59 6.50 0.98
N PHE A 111 -11.33 7.16 2.11
CA PHE A 111 -11.50 6.58 3.44
C PHE A 111 -12.97 6.36 3.83
N ASN A 112 -13.92 6.88 3.04
CA ASN A 112 -15.35 6.59 3.20
C ASN A 112 -15.74 5.22 2.59
N TYR A 113 -14.87 4.60 1.79
CA TYR A 113 -15.18 3.36 1.09
C TYR A 113 -14.89 2.08 1.91
N GLY A 114 -14.32 2.21 3.12
CA GLY A 114 -13.97 1.04 3.94
C GLY A 114 -13.00 0.12 3.22
N VAL A 115 -13.37 -1.14 3.04
CA VAL A 115 -12.57 -2.16 2.34
C VAL A 115 -13.09 -2.47 0.93
N ASP A 116 -13.91 -1.61 0.35
CA ASP A 116 -14.36 -1.73 -1.03
C ASP A 116 -13.21 -1.39 -1.99
N TYR A 117 -12.43 -2.39 -2.37
CA TYR A 117 -11.26 -2.18 -3.22
C TYR A 117 -11.61 -1.73 -4.64
N HIS A 118 -12.81 -2.05 -5.15
CA HIS A 118 -13.26 -1.52 -6.44
C HIS A 118 -13.43 0.00 -6.37
N ALA A 119 -14.10 0.50 -5.34
CA ALA A 119 -14.27 1.93 -5.11
C ALA A 119 -12.92 2.63 -4.88
N TRP A 120 -12.02 2.02 -4.12
CA TRP A 120 -10.66 2.52 -3.91
C TRP A 120 -9.88 2.62 -5.22
N ALA A 121 -9.91 1.58 -6.06
CA ALA A 121 -9.18 1.56 -7.32
C ALA A 121 -9.64 2.68 -8.26
N ILE A 122 -10.96 2.84 -8.42
CA ILE A 122 -11.57 3.90 -9.23
C ILE A 122 -11.24 5.27 -8.62
N GLY A 123 -11.38 5.40 -7.31
CA GLY A 123 -11.14 6.64 -6.59
C GLY A 123 -9.68 7.11 -6.65
N LEU A 124 -8.71 6.22 -6.58
CA LEU A 124 -7.29 6.55 -6.75
C LEU A 124 -7.02 7.18 -8.13
N LYS A 125 -7.60 6.62 -9.18
CA LYS A 125 -7.51 7.20 -10.53
C LYS A 125 -8.18 8.57 -10.60
N THR A 126 -9.38 8.71 -10.06
CA THR A 126 -10.13 9.96 -10.02
C THR A 126 -9.35 11.06 -9.28
N ALA A 127 -8.68 10.70 -8.18
CA ALA A 127 -7.86 11.62 -7.41
C ALA A 127 -6.50 11.95 -8.07
N GLY A 128 -6.16 11.29 -9.18
CA GLY A 128 -4.94 11.57 -9.93
C GLY A 128 -3.70 10.85 -9.42
N TYR A 129 -3.86 9.68 -8.76
CA TYR A 129 -2.72 8.87 -8.31
C TYR A 129 -1.86 8.38 -9.49
N ALA A 130 -2.50 8.02 -10.60
CA ALA A 130 -1.83 7.59 -11.82
C ALA A 130 -2.52 8.19 -13.05
N THR A 131 -1.77 8.38 -14.13
CA THR A 131 -2.27 8.92 -15.39
C THR A 131 -2.86 7.84 -16.30
N ASN A 132 -2.42 6.58 -16.16
CA ASN A 132 -2.89 5.47 -16.98
C ASN A 132 -4.41 5.28 -16.83
N PRO A 133 -5.20 5.38 -17.91
CA PRO A 133 -6.65 5.21 -17.84
C PRO A 133 -7.08 3.81 -17.39
N ASN A 134 -6.23 2.81 -17.56
CA ASN A 134 -6.49 1.43 -17.15
C ASN A 134 -6.04 1.12 -15.72
N TYR A 135 -5.53 2.09 -14.98
CA TYR A 135 -5.00 1.87 -13.64
C TYR A 135 -5.99 1.20 -12.67
N PRO A 136 -7.27 1.60 -12.62
CA PRO A 136 -8.25 0.89 -11.79
C PRO A 136 -8.37 -0.60 -12.14
N GLN A 137 -8.45 -0.92 -13.42
CA GLN A 137 -8.58 -2.31 -13.87
C GLN A 137 -7.32 -3.12 -13.57
N LEU A 138 -6.14 -2.53 -13.72
CA LEU A 138 -4.88 -3.18 -13.36
C LEU A 138 -4.82 -3.54 -11.87
N LEU A 139 -5.26 -2.63 -11.00
CA LEU A 139 -5.35 -2.88 -9.56
C LEU A 139 -6.34 -4.02 -9.25
N ILE A 140 -7.54 -3.95 -9.82
CA ILE A 140 -8.60 -4.94 -9.61
C ILE A 140 -8.15 -6.32 -10.09
N ASP A 141 -7.54 -6.41 -11.26
CA ASP A 141 -7.05 -7.67 -11.81
C ASP A 141 -6.00 -8.32 -10.90
N VAL A 142 -5.03 -7.56 -10.41
CA VAL A 142 -4.01 -8.05 -9.48
C VAL A 142 -4.66 -8.52 -8.17
N ILE A 143 -5.62 -7.76 -7.64
CA ILE A 143 -6.32 -8.11 -6.41
C ILE A 143 -7.12 -9.40 -6.57
N GLU A 144 -7.89 -9.53 -7.65
CA GLU A 144 -8.78 -10.67 -7.87
C GLU A 144 -8.01 -11.94 -8.25
N GLN A 145 -7.03 -11.84 -9.14
CA GLN A 145 -6.20 -12.98 -9.54
C GLN A 145 -5.40 -13.59 -8.39
N ASN A 146 -5.00 -12.78 -7.41
CA ASN A 146 -4.22 -13.22 -6.26
C ASN A 146 -5.04 -13.27 -4.97
N GLN A 147 -6.36 -13.05 -5.04
CA GLN A 147 -7.25 -13.04 -3.88
C GLN A 147 -6.77 -12.12 -2.74
N LEU A 148 -6.21 -10.96 -3.10
CA LEU A 148 -5.65 -10.03 -2.10
C LEU A 148 -6.72 -9.46 -1.16
N TYR A 149 -7.99 -9.43 -1.57
CA TYR A 149 -9.12 -9.05 -0.72
C TYR A 149 -9.24 -9.91 0.54
N GLU A 150 -8.67 -11.11 0.57
CA GLU A 150 -8.63 -11.95 1.77
C GLU A 150 -7.84 -11.32 2.91
N TYR A 151 -6.84 -10.47 2.60
CA TYR A 151 -6.06 -9.75 3.61
C TYR A 151 -6.79 -8.53 4.20
N ASP A 152 -7.91 -8.12 3.61
CA ASP A 152 -8.74 -7.02 4.11
C ASP A 152 -9.66 -7.46 5.24
N ARG A 153 -9.80 -8.76 5.46
CA ARG A 153 -10.57 -9.30 6.57
C ARG A 153 -9.84 -9.08 7.89
N PHE A 154 -10.61 -8.77 8.93
CA PHE A 154 -10.09 -8.58 10.28
C PHE A 154 -9.35 -9.84 10.77
N PRO A 155 -8.43 -9.79 11.68
CA PRO A 155 -7.11 -10.40 11.85
C PRO A 155 -7.01 -11.92 11.76
N GLU A 156 -7.89 -12.62 11.11
CA GLU A 156 -7.91 -14.09 11.02
C GLU A 156 -6.63 -14.68 10.42
N ARG A 157 -5.86 -13.89 9.67
CA ARG A 157 -4.64 -14.36 9.00
C ARG A 157 -3.33 -13.80 9.57
N TYR A 158 -3.41 -12.89 10.49
CA TYR A 158 -2.21 -12.27 11.07
C TYR A 158 -2.29 -12.22 12.59
N VAL A 159 -1.52 -13.08 13.24
CA VAL A 159 -1.39 -13.06 14.70
C VAL A 159 -0.38 -11.98 15.09
N LEU A 160 -0.88 -10.87 15.60
CA LEU A 160 -0.09 -9.86 16.30
C LEU A 160 0.02 -10.23 17.78
N HIS A 161 1.05 -9.77 18.46
CA HIS A 161 1.04 -9.79 19.92
C HIS A 161 -0.13 -8.93 20.42
N GLU A 162 -0.74 -9.30 21.56
CA GLU A 162 -1.93 -8.62 22.09
C GLU A 162 -1.75 -7.11 22.20
N ASP A 163 -0.58 -6.66 22.63
CA ASP A 163 -0.26 -5.24 22.79
C ASP A 163 -0.23 -4.51 21.44
N GLU A 164 0.33 -5.15 20.40
CA GLU A 164 0.34 -4.61 19.04
C GLU A 164 -1.05 -4.57 18.42
N GLN A 165 -1.87 -5.60 18.68
CA GLN A 165 -3.27 -5.64 18.24
C GLN A 165 -4.06 -4.49 18.86
N LEU A 166 -3.93 -4.31 20.17
CA LEU A 166 -4.65 -3.29 20.90
C LEU A 166 -4.29 -1.88 20.40
N GLU A 167 -3.00 -1.60 20.20
CA GLU A 167 -2.55 -0.29 19.69
C GLU A 167 -3.02 -0.03 18.25
N ILE A 168 -2.98 -1.05 17.40
CA ILE A 168 -3.43 -0.92 16.02
C ILE A 168 -4.94 -0.70 15.96
N VAL A 169 -5.71 -1.45 16.75
CA VAL A 169 -7.18 -1.30 16.82
C VAL A 169 -7.54 0.08 17.36
N LYS A 170 -6.90 0.55 18.44
CA LYS A 170 -7.12 1.89 18.97
C LYS A 170 -6.86 2.99 17.93
N ARG A 171 -5.82 2.86 17.13
CA ARG A 171 -5.49 3.84 16.09
C ARG A 171 -6.44 3.78 14.89
N ALA A 172 -6.83 2.57 14.46
CA ALA A 172 -7.70 2.37 13.31
C ALA A 172 -9.15 2.77 13.58
N PHE A 173 -9.66 2.45 14.75
CA PHE A 173 -11.08 2.64 15.11
C PHE A 173 -11.30 3.74 16.13
N GLY A 174 -10.23 4.32 16.66
CA GLY A 174 -10.29 5.34 17.70
C GLY A 174 -10.95 4.82 18.97
N ASN A 175 -11.33 5.73 19.87
CA ASN A 175 -11.97 5.38 21.14
C ASN A 175 -13.40 4.81 20.98
N ARG A 176 -13.93 4.70 19.76
CA ARG A 176 -15.30 4.24 19.52
C ARG A 176 -15.55 2.79 19.89
N VAL A 177 -14.52 1.94 19.85
CA VAL A 177 -14.62 0.51 20.17
C VAL A 177 -14.58 0.27 21.68
N PHE A 178 -14.09 1.24 22.45
CA PHE A 178 -13.87 1.13 23.90
C PHE A 178 -14.86 1.96 24.73
N SER A 179 -15.77 2.70 24.09
CA SER A 179 -16.72 3.58 24.78
C SER A 179 -18.07 2.92 25.13
N THR A 180 -18.23 1.61 24.96
CA THR A 180 -19.47 0.90 25.24
C THR A 180 -19.56 0.34 26.69
N GLU A 181 -18.60 0.62 27.56
CA GLU A 181 -18.60 0.11 28.93
C GLU A 181 -18.85 1.15 30.04
N THR A 182 -19.46 2.27 29.73
CA THR A 182 -19.92 3.19 30.78
C THR A 182 -21.27 3.80 30.44
N ASN A 183 -22.32 2.96 30.46
CA ASN A 183 -23.69 3.38 30.73
C ASN A 183 -24.34 2.32 31.63
N GLU A 184 -24.00 2.32 32.88
CA GLU A 184 -24.88 1.97 33.98
C GLU A 184 -25.20 3.22 34.79
#